data_a12dfa052de0a9962d9a67d267a084b4
#
_entry.id   a12dfa052de0a9962d9a67d267a084b4
#
_cell.length_a   1.000
_cell.length_b   1.000
_cell.length_c   1.000
_cell.angle_alpha   90.00
_cell.angle_beta   90.00
_cell.angle_gamma   90.00
#
_symmetry.space_group_name_H-M   'P 1'
#
loop_
_entity.id
_entity.type
_entity.pdbx_description
1 polymer ?
#
loop_
_entity_poly.entity_id
_entity_poly.type
_entity_poly.pdbx_seq_one_letter_code
_entity_poly.pdbx_strand_id
1 'polypeptide(L)'
;MSEFIRPQVIVENISDSFARFTVEPLERGFGDTLGNSLRRVLLSSLDGAAVEAIHIEGVQHEFQALKGVREDVTDIVLNVKGLVFKANGLGDEATATIDIDGPTVVTGDDFFVPAEFDLVNPEHVIATLEDGVHLTMSMRIGTGRGYVPGEMNARSDDSIGIIHVDSLFSPVRRCTKLVEPCRVGQRTDYDSLVLEVETNGAISPSEALVQ
;
A
#
# COMPACT_ATOMS: atom_id res chain seq x y z
N MET A 1 -25.22 -36.82 -17.01
CA MET A 1 -23.95 -36.02 -17.07
C MET A 1 -24.28 -34.61 -16.69
N SER A 2 -23.81 -34.13 -15.56
CA SER A 2 -23.97 -32.71 -15.21
C SER A 2 -23.09 -31.91 -16.19
N GLU A 3 -23.71 -31.06 -16.97
CA GLU A 3 -23.01 -30.15 -17.87
C GLU A 3 -22.19 -29.20 -16.99
N PHE A 4 -20.87 -29.23 -17.15
CA PHE A 4 -19.98 -28.33 -16.41
C PHE A 4 -20.17 -26.92 -16.96
N ILE A 5 -20.80 -26.05 -16.19
CA ILE A 5 -21.02 -24.67 -16.53
C ILE A 5 -19.77 -23.90 -16.13
N ARG A 6 -19.13 -23.23 -17.08
CA ARG A 6 -17.93 -22.41 -16.80
C ARG A 6 -18.37 -21.12 -16.09
N PRO A 7 -17.75 -20.79 -14.94
CA PRO A 7 -17.94 -19.49 -14.32
C PRO A 7 -17.53 -18.35 -15.25
N GLN A 8 -18.26 -17.26 -15.19
CA GLN A 8 -17.91 -16.01 -15.84
C GLN A 8 -17.48 -15.02 -14.77
N VAL A 9 -16.54 -14.14 -15.12
CA VAL A 9 -16.10 -13.06 -14.27
C VAL A 9 -16.59 -11.75 -14.87
N ILE A 10 -17.42 -11.04 -14.14
CA ILE A 10 -17.93 -9.71 -14.50
C ILE A 10 -17.16 -8.71 -13.66
N VAL A 11 -16.57 -7.70 -14.31
CA VAL A 11 -15.78 -6.67 -13.66
C VAL A 11 -16.50 -5.33 -13.78
N GLU A 12 -16.77 -4.71 -12.64
CA GLU A 12 -17.32 -3.35 -12.55
C GLU A 12 -16.25 -2.44 -11.91
N ASN A 13 -15.54 -1.67 -12.74
CA ASN A 13 -14.61 -0.66 -12.25
C ASN A 13 -15.39 0.56 -11.75
N ILE A 14 -15.33 0.81 -10.43
CA ILE A 14 -16.01 1.94 -9.78
C ILE A 14 -15.08 3.17 -9.77
N SER A 15 -13.77 2.93 -9.56
CA SER A 15 -12.71 3.92 -9.71
C SER A 15 -11.41 3.21 -10.12
N ASP A 16 -10.33 3.95 -10.31
CA ASP A 16 -9.00 3.39 -10.64
C ASP A 16 -8.46 2.48 -9.52
N SER A 17 -8.87 2.73 -8.27
CA SER A 17 -8.44 1.98 -7.08
C SER A 17 -9.53 1.11 -6.46
N PHE A 18 -10.75 1.08 -7.00
CA PHE A 18 -11.86 0.30 -6.45
C PHE A 18 -12.67 -0.39 -7.54
N ALA A 19 -12.80 -1.72 -7.46
CA ALA A 19 -13.63 -2.51 -8.38
C ALA A 19 -14.39 -3.61 -7.65
N ARG A 20 -15.49 -4.03 -8.28
CA ARG A 20 -16.31 -5.18 -7.91
C ARG A 20 -16.15 -6.27 -8.97
N PHE A 21 -15.91 -7.48 -8.50
CA PHE A 21 -15.77 -8.68 -9.32
C PHE A 21 -16.90 -9.64 -8.95
N THR A 22 -17.71 -10.03 -9.91
CA THR A 22 -18.77 -11.04 -9.73
C THR A 22 -18.37 -12.29 -10.48
N VAL A 23 -18.27 -13.42 -9.77
CA VAL A 23 -17.92 -14.72 -10.31
C VAL A 23 -19.10 -15.64 -10.19
N GLU A 24 -19.73 -15.97 -11.31
CA GLU A 24 -20.91 -16.83 -11.36
C GLU A 24 -21.04 -17.58 -12.68
N PRO A 25 -21.77 -18.74 -12.71
CA PRO A 25 -22.23 -19.49 -11.56
C PRO A 25 -21.13 -20.38 -10.96
N LEU A 26 -21.09 -20.52 -9.65
CA LEU A 26 -20.21 -21.46 -8.94
C LEU A 26 -21.05 -22.61 -8.35
N GLU A 27 -20.50 -23.81 -8.23
CA GLU A 27 -21.18 -24.87 -7.50
C GLU A 27 -21.35 -24.49 -6.02
N ARG A 28 -22.40 -24.99 -5.40
CA ARG A 28 -22.78 -24.69 -4.02
C ARG A 28 -21.61 -24.91 -3.05
N GLY A 29 -21.28 -23.88 -2.27
CA GLY A 29 -20.18 -23.85 -1.29
C GLY A 29 -18.85 -23.42 -1.88
N PHE A 30 -18.68 -23.37 -3.20
CA PHE A 30 -17.45 -22.90 -3.82
C PHE A 30 -17.29 -21.38 -3.70
N GLY A 31 -18.39 -20.63 -3.66
CA GLY A 31 -18.36 -19.17 -3.43
C GLY A 31 -17.64 -18.82 -2.14
N ASP A 32 -17.95 -19.49 -1.03
CA ASP A 32 -17.30 -19.25 0.26
C ASP A 32 -15.83 -19.69 0.25
N THR A 33 -15.53 -20.87 -0.28
CA THR A 33 -14.16 -21.41 -0.31
C THR A 33 -13.24 -20.51 -1.16
N LEU A 34 -13.67 -20.19 -2.37
CA LEU A 34 -12.90 -19.34 -3.29
C LEU A 34 -12.76 -17.92 -2.74
N GLY A 35 -13.87 -17.34 -2.27
CA GLY A 35 -13.88 -15.97 -1.73
C GLY A 35 -12.99 -15.79 -0.50
N ASN A 36 -12.95 -16.77 0.41
CA ASN A 36 -12.03 -16.74 1.56
C ASN A 36 -10.57 -16.84 1.13
N SER A 37 -10.28 -17.76 0.19
CA SER A 37 -8.91 -17.97 -0.31
C SER A 37 -8.38 -16.72 -1.03
N LEU A 38 -9.16 -16.18 -1.97
CA LEU A 38 -8.80 -14.95 -2.70
C LEU A 38 -8.62 -13.76 -1.76
N ARG A 39 -9.56 -13.57 -0.82
CA ARG A 39 -9.45 -12.47 0.16
C ARG A 39 -8.15 -12.56 0.97
N ARG A 40 -7.76 -13.77 1.41
CA ARG A 40 -6.52 -13.95 2.17
C ARG A 40 -5.29 -13.63 1.33
N VAL A 41 -5.23 -14.15 0.11
CA VAL A 41 -4.11 -13.90 -0.81
C VAL A 41 -3.98 -12.40 -1.11
N LEU A 42 -5.08 -11.76 -1.49
CA LEU A 42 -5.12 -10.32 -1.81
C LEU A 42 -4.63 -9.43 -0.66
N LEU A 43 -4.97 -9.77 0.59
CA LEU A 43 -4.61 -8.95 1.75
C LEU A 43 -3.20 -9.22 2.30
N SER A 44 -2.60 -10.39 2.02
CA SER A 44 -1.35 -10.78 2.71
C SER A 44 -0.21 -11.24 1.81
N SER A 45 -0.48 -11.54 0.53
CA SER A 45 0.52 -12.25 -0.28
C SER A 45 1.00 -11.48 -1.50
N LEU A 46 0.39 -10.35 -1.80
CA LEU A 46 0.82 -9.49 -2.91
C LEU A 46 2.08 -8.70 -2.53
N ASP A 47 2.97 -8.57 -3.51
CA ASP A 47 4.15 -7.74 -3.38
C ASP A 47 3.77 -6.26 -3.46
N GLY A 48 4.44 -5.42 -2.69
CA GLY A 48 4.29 -3.98 -2.72
C GLY A 48 5.54 -3.27 -2.23
N ALA A 49 5.50 -1.94 -2.19
CA ALA A 49 6.58 -1.10 -1.74
C ALA A 49 6.14 -0.19 -0.59
N ALA A 50 7.03 0.04 0.38
CA ALA A 50 6.77 0.90 1.51
C ALA A 50 8.08 1.48 2.07
N VAL A 51 7.97 2.55 2.88
CA VAL A 51 9.10 3.07 3.64
C VAL A 51 9.41 2.14 4.79
N GLU A 52 10.69 1.79 4.97
CA GLU A 52 11.21 0.93 6.03
C GLU A 52 11.87 1.72 7.16
N ALA A 53 12.54 2.81 6.82
CA ALA A 53 13.21 3.67 7.77
C ALA A 53 13.35 5.09 7.24
N ILE A 54 13.47 6.05 8.16
CA ILE A 54 13.77 7.44 7.85
C ILE A 54 14.97 7.90 8.67
N HIS A 55 15.68 8.89 8.14
CA HIS A 55 16.68 9.65 8.85
C HIS A 55 16.44 11.14 8.62
N ILE A 56 16.38 11.91 9.70
CA ILE A 56 16.23 13.37 9.66
C ILE A 56 17.47 13.97 10.35
N GLU A 57 18.13 14.90 9.70
CA GLU A 57 19.32 15.54 10.26
C GLU A 57 19.00 16.25 11.59
N GLY A 58 19.81 15.99 12.61
CA GLY A 58 19.61 16.55 13.96
C GLY A 58 18.59 15.81 14.83
N VAL A 59 17.95 14.76 14.32
CA VAL A 59 17.02 13.90 15.07
C VAL A 59 17.69 12.61 15.50
N GLN A 60 17.48 12.22 16.77
CA GLN A 60 18.04 10.99 17.32
C GLN A 60 17.00 9.92 17.64
N HIS A 61 15.73 10.31 17.82
CA HIS A 61 14.62 9.41 18.14
C HIS A 61 13.27 10.03 17.76
N GLU A 62 12.25 9.21 17.60
CA GLU A 62 10.91 9.59 17.11
C GLU A 62 10.12 10.54 18.06
N PHE A 63 10.50 10.64 19.32
CA PHE A 63 9.81 11.51 20.30
C PHE A 63 10.40 12.92 20.37
N GLN A 64 11.20 13.31 19.40
CA GLN A 64 11.83 14.62 19.34
C GLN A 64 10.96 15.60 18.54
N ALA A 65 11.00 16.89 18.92
CA ALA A 65 10.44 17.97 18.12
C ALA A 65 11.56 18.70 17.38
N LEU A 66 11.29 19.12 16.16
CA LEU A 66 12.17 19.94 15.36
C LEU A 66 11.79 21.41 15.49
N LYS A 67 12.76 22.26 15.81
CA LYS A 67 12.49 23.68 15.97
C LYS A 67 12.13 24.31 14.62
N GLY A 68 10.95 24.96 14.56
CA GLY A 68 10.44 25.60 13.36
C GLY A 68 9.84 24.64 12.33
N VAL A 69 9.62 23.39 12.72
CA VAL A 69 8.76 22.44 12.02
C VAL A 69 7.49 22.29 12.83
N ARG A 70 6.34 22.40 12.17
CA ARG A 70 5.03 22.36 12.82
C ARG A 70 4.71 20.99 13.39
N GLU A 71 5.01 19.96 12.62
CA GLU A 71 4.81 18.55 12.97
C GLU A 71 5.97 18.08 13.85
N ASP A 72 5.69 17.25 14.85
CA ASP A 72 6.74 16.53 15.56
C ASP A 72 7.25 15.34 14.72
N VAL A 73 8.33 14.71 15.17
CA VAL A 73 8.93 13.60 14.41
C VAL A 73 7.97 12.40 14.32
N THR A 74 7.14 12.16 15.33
CA THR A 74 6.12 11.11 15.30
C THR A 74 5.07 11.39 14.23
N ASP A 75 4.62 12.64 14.10
CA ASP A 75 3.70 13.06 13.04
C ASP A 75 4.33 12.92 11.66
N ILE A 76 5.61 13.31 11.51
CA ILE A 76 6.36 13.11 10.26
C ILE A 76 6.43 11.62 9.89
N VAL A 77 6.72 10.74 10.84
CA VAL A 77 6.72 9.27 10.62
C VAL A 77 5.34 8.80 10.14
N LEU A 78 4.26 9.26 10.77
CA LEU A 78 2.90 8.90 10.36
C LEU A 78 2.56 9.42 8.96
N ASN A 79 2.99 10.63 8.62
CA ASN A 79 2.81 11.20 7.29
C ASN A 79 3.60 10.42 6.23
N VAL A 80 4.85 10.06 6.52
CA VAL A 80 5.68 9.22 5.63
C VAL A 80 5.05 7.85 5.38
N LYS A 81 4.42 7.25 6.39
CA LYS A 81 3.64 5.99 6.22
C LYS A 81 2.45 6.14 5.26
N GLY A 82 1.98 7.37 5.05
CA GLY A 82 0.92 7.68 4.08
C GLY A 82 1.39 7.74 2.62
N LEU A 83 2.71 7.80 2.38
CA LEU A 83 3.26 7.74 1.02
C LEU A 83 3.03 6.36 0.39
N VAL A 84 2.65 6.36 -0.87
CA VAL A 84 2.37 5.16 -1.65
C VAL A 84 3.39 5.03 -2.76
N PHE A 85 4.16 3.96 -2.74
CA PHE A 85 5.17 3.65 -3.73
C PHE A 85 4.78 2.47 -4.59
N LYS A 86 5.18 2.51 -5.87
CA LYS A 86 5.10 1.40 -6.81
C LYS A 86 6.52 1.02 -7.22
N ALA A 87 6.86 -0.26 -7.09
CA ALA A 87 8.16 -0.78 -7.54
C ALA A 87 8.16 -0.96 -9.06
N ASN A 88 9.24 -0.52 -9.72
CA ASN A 88 9.42 -0.60 -11.18
C ASN A 88 10.20 -1.84 -11.63
N GLY A 89 10.57 -2.73 -10.71
CA GLY A 89 11.34 -3.95 -11.01
C GLY A 89 12.81 -3.72 -11.35
N LEU A 90 13.33 -2.51 -11.08
CA LEU A 90 14.73 -2.15 -11.30
C LEU A 90 15.62 -2.43 -10.09
N GLY A 91 15.00 -2.69 -8.92
CA GLY A 91 15.66 -2.99 -7.66
C GLY A 91 14.62 -3.21 -6.56
N ASP A 92 15.06 -3.82 -5.46
CA ASP A 92 14.21 -4.14 -4.32
C ASP A 92 14.27 -3.08 -3.23
N GLU A 93 15.21 -2.15 -3.32
CA GLU A 93 15.45 -1.10 -2.32
C GLU A 93 16.05 0.15 -2.97
N ALA A 94 15.68 1.31 -2.44
CA ALA A 94 16.27 2.60 -2.80
C ALA A 94 16.17 3.59 -1.64
N THR A 95 16.93 4.68 -1.71
CA THR A 95 16.86 5.79 -0.74
C THR A 95 16.38 7.05 -1.44
N ALA A 96 15.22 7.54 -1.05
CA ALA A 96 14.74 8.85 -1.46
C ALA A 96 15.26 9.93 -0.50
N THR A 97 15.56 11.11 -1.03
CA THR A 97 16.18 12.21 -0.27
C THR A 97 15.49 13.54 -0.54
N ILE A 98 15.53 14.41 0.46
CA ILE A 98 15.11 15.81 0.34
C ILE A 98 16.11 16.70 1.07
N ASP A 99 16.30 17.89 0.52
CA ASP A 99 17.11 18.96 1.08
C ASP A 99 16.43 20.30 0.69
N ILE A 100 15.75 20.93 1.66
CA ILE A 100 14.85 22.04 1.37
C ILE A 100 14.84 23.12 2.47
N ASP A 101 14.73 24.37 2.06
CA ASP A 101 14.62 25.53 2.96
C ASP A 101 13.16 25.98 3.11
N GLY A 102 12.77 26.34 4.33
CA GLY A 102 11.51 27.00 4.62
C GLY A 102 11.51 28.53 4.28
N PRO A 103 10.33 29.14 4.24
CA PRO A 103 9.03 28.58 4.62
C PRO A 103 8.38 27.79 3.48
N THR A 104 7.95 26.57 3.74
CA THR A 104 7.28 25.72 2.75
C THR A 104 6.47 24.60 3.39
N VAL A 105 5.51 24.06 2.65
CA VAL A 105 4.84 22.80 2.97
C VAL A 105 5.55 21.70 2.18
N VAL A 106 6.22 20.81 2.87
CA VAL A 106 6.94 19.66 2.29
C VAL A 106 5.94 18.57 1.92
N THR A 107 6.00 18.15 0.67
CA THR A 107 5.16 17.07 0.13
C THR A 107 6.01 15.92 -0.41
N GLY A 108 5.37 14.85 -0.85
CA GLY A 108 6.08 13.75 -1.50
C GLY A 108 6.82 14.17 -2.77
N ASP A 109 6.30 15.19 -3.50
CA ASP A 109 6.89 15.70 -4.75
C ASP A 109 8.26 16.37 -4.55
N ASP A 110 8.52 16.87 -3.35
CA ASP A 110 9.80 17.51 -3.02
C ASP A 110 10.95 16.50 -2.84
N PHE A 111 10.64 15.21 -2.75
CA PHE A 111 11.66 14.17 -2.61
C PHE A 111 12.22 13.74 -3.96
N PHE A 112 13.54 13.63 -4.02
CA PHE A 112 14.18 12.89 -5.09
C PHE A 112 13.97 11.38 -4.86
N VAL A 113 13.04 10.80 -5.63
CA VAL A 113 12.76 9.37 -5.61
C VAL A 113 13.54 8.69 -6.74
N PRO A 114 14.39 7.69 -6.42
CA PRO A 114 15.14 6.95 -7.45
C PRO A 114 14.23 6.16 -8.40
N ALA A 115 14.73 5.86 -9.59
CA ALA A 115 13.97 5.23 -10.69
C ALA A 115 13.44 3.81 -10.40
N GLU A 116 13.91 3.19 -9.33
CA GLU A 116 13.43 1.88 -8.84
C GLU A 116 11.99 1.95 -8.35
N PHE A 117 11.53 3.15 -7.93
CA PHE A 117 10.19 3.36 -7.37
C PHE A 117 9.53 4.58 -8.00
N ASP A 118 8.21 4.50 -8.20
CA ASP A 118 7.37 5.64 -8.53
C ASP A 118 6.53 6.02 -7.30
N LEU A 119 6.45 7.32 -7.01
CA LEU A 119 5.56 7.85 -5.98
C LEU A 119 4.17 8.10 -6.59
N VAL A 120 3.15 7.47 -6.01
CA VAL A 120 1.77 7.48 -6.52
C VAL A 120 0.99 8.71 -6.06
N ASN A 121 1.28 9.22 -4.85
CA ASN A 121 0.60 10.35 -4.22
C ASN A 121 1.56 11.49 -3.87
N PRO A 122 2.17 12.16 -4.87
CA PRO A 122 3.20 13.19 -4.66
C PRO A 122 2.71 14.40 -3.86
N GLU A 123 1.42 14.71 -3.89
CA GLU A 123 0.80 15.81 -3.15
C GLU A 123 0.64 15.56 -1.63
N HIS A 124 0.99 14.35 -1.16
CA HIS A 124 0.83 14.00 0.25
C HIS A 124 1.79 14.83 1.14
N VAL A 125 1.21 15.56 2.09
CA VAL A 125 1.95 16.45 2.99
C VAL A 125 2.73 15.65 4.04
N ILE A 126 4.01 16.00 4.21
CA ILE A 126 4.93 15.36 5.16
C ILE A 126 5.20 16.28 6.36
N ALA A 127 5.56 17.54 6.10
CA ALA A 127 5.89 18.49 7.14
C ALA A 127 5.64 19.94 6.68
N THR A 128 5.55 20.87 7.62
CA THR A 128 5.42 22.31 7.35
C THR A 128 6.58 23.04 8.02
N LEU A 129 7.41 23.70 7.21
CA LEU A 129 8.58 24.43 7.67
C LEU A 129 8.27 25.91 7.84
N GLU A 130 8.76 26.49 8.94
CA GLU A 130 8.77 27.94 9.17
C GLU A 130 9.93 28.63 8.42
N ASP A 131 9.93 29.96 8.42
CA ASP A 131 10.99 30.76 7.81
C ASP A 131 12.34 30.53 8.49
N GLY A 132 13.39 30.36 7.68
CA GLY A 132 14.76 30.10 8.12
C GLY A 132 15.04 28.71 8.67
N VAL A 133 14.13 27.77 8.46
CA VAL A 133 14.33 26.34 8.81
C VAL A 133 14.82 25.58 7.59
N HIS A 134 15.85 24.79 7.78
CA HIS A 134 16.39 23.86 6.78
C HIS A 134 16.07 22.43 7.18
N LEU A 135 15.57 21.63 6.26
CA LEU A 135 15.24 20.21 6.47
C LEU A 135 16.01 19.33 5.48
N THR A 136 16.86 18.49 6.04
CA THR A 136 17.50 17.38 5.29
C THR A 136 16.95 16.07 5.82
N MET A 137 16.37 15.27 4.94
CA MET A 137 15.78 13.99 5.30
C MET A 137 16.06 12.94 4.22
N SER A 138 16.21 11.71 4.64
CA SER A 138 16.24 10.54 3.75
C SER A 138 15.26 9.48 4.21
N MET A 139 14.72 8.69 3.27
CA MET A 139 13.87 7.55 3.56
C MET A 139 14.32 6.35 2.74
N ARG A 140 14.44 5.21 3.41
CA ARG A 140 14.72 3.92 2.80
C ARG A 140 13.38 3.31 2.40
N ILE A 141 13.24 3.02 1.11
CA ILE A 141 12.06 2.38 0.51
C ILE A 141 12.47 0.96 0.15
N GLY A 142 11.65 0.00 0.51
CA GLY A 142 11.87 -1.41 0.18
C GLY A 142 10.64 -2.07 -0.41
N THR A 143 10.84 -3.28 -0.96
CA THR A 143 9.76 -4.17 -1.42
C THR A 143 9.52 -5.28 -0.41
N GLY A 144 8.26 -5.70 -0.28
CA GLY A 144 7.90 -6.75 0.66
C GLY A 144 6.45 -7.18 0.53
N ARG A 145 5.96 -7.92 1.53
CA ARG A 145 4.59 -8.46 1.57
C ARG A 145 3.94 -8.20 2.91
N GLY A 146 2.65 -7.91 2.87
CA GLY A 146 1.85 -7.74 4.08
C GLY A 146 2.31 -6.61 4.97
N TYR A 147 2.42 -6.84 6.27
CA TYR A 147 2.84 -5.86 7.28
C TYR A 147 4.13 -6.32 7.97
N VAL A 148 5.09 -5.42 8.07
CA VAL A 148 6.37 -5.64 8.77
C VAL A 148 6.52 -4.56 9.85
N PRO A 149 6.61 -4.94 11.14
CA PRO A 149 6.90 -4.00 12.22
C PRO A 149 8.24 -3.30 12.03
N GLY A 150 8.36 -2.04 12.44
CA GLY A 150 9.58 -1.25 12.31
C GLY A 150 10.82 -1.89 12.96
N GLU A 151 10.63 -2.59 14.09
CA GLU A 151 11.71 -3.35 14.75
C GLU A 151 12.35 -4.41 13.83
N MET A 152 11.58 -4.98 12.91
CA MET A 152 12.08 -5.97 11.94
C MET A 152 12.76 -5.33 10.72
N ASN A 153 12.57 -4.03 10.51
CA ASN A 153 13.26 -3.25 9.49
C ASN A 153 14.64 -2.76 9.94
N ALA A 154 14.98 -2.99 11.23
CA ALA A 154 16.26 -2.63 11.80
C ALA A 154 17.38 -3.51 11.23
N ARG A 155 18.50 -2.89 10.85
CA ARG A 155 19.70 -3.55 10.33
C ARG A 155 20.88 -3.36 11.26
N SER A 156 21.77 -4.31 11.27
CA SER A 156 22.96 -4.28 12.15
C SER A 156 23.96 -3.16 11.81
N ASP A 157 23.86 -2.60 10.62
CA ASP A 157 24.69 -1.51 10.09
C ASP A 157 23.99 -0.14 10.12
N ASP A 158 22.76 -0.07 10.62
CA ASP A 158 22.04 1.19 10.76
C ASP A 158 22.76 2.13 11.75
N SER A 159 22.96 3.38 11.32
CA SER A 159 23.58 4.42 12.14
C SER A 159 22.62 4.96 13.21
N ILE A 160 23.19 5.59 14.24
CA ILE A 160 22.39 6.30 15.24
C ILE A 160 21.56 7.40 14.57
N GLY A 161 20.29 7.52 14.93
CA GLY A 161 19.35 8.50 14.36
C GLY A 161 18.49 7.97 13.22
N ILE A 162 18.68 6.71 12.80
CA ILE A 162 17.70 6.04 11.92
C ILE A 162 16.48 5.64 12.73
N ILE A 163 15.31 6.06 12.26
CA ILE A 163 14.01 5.73 12.82
C ILE A 163 13.36 4.68 11.92
N HIS A 164 13.15 3.49 12.47
CA HIS A 164 12.50 2.39 11.75
C HIS A 164 11.00 2.60 11.73
N VAL A 165 10.41 2.43 10.56
CA VAL A 165 8.99 2.66 10.30
C VAL A 165 8.31 1.32 10.04
N ASP A 166 7.12 1.14 10.64
CA ASP A 166 6.28 0.00 10.29
C ASP A 166 5.86 0.08 8.83
N SER A 167 6.14 -0.95 8.07
CA SER A 167 5.90 -0.99 6.65
C SER A 167 4.66 -1.78 6.31
N LEU A 168 3.70 -1.15 5.63
CA LEU A 168 2.54 -1.82 5.06
C LEU A 168 2.76 -1.97 3.54
N PHE A 169 3.30 -3.12 3.16
CA PHE A 169 3.62 -3.42 1.76
C PHE A 169 2.40 -3.78 0.92
N SER A 170 1.34 -4.37 1.55
CA SER A 170 0.17 -4.80 0.81
C SER A 170 -0.46 -3.65 0.02
N PRO A 171 -0.58 -3.78 -1.32
CA PRO A 171 -1.25 -2.77 -2.15
C PRO A 171 -2.77 -2.79 -1.99
N VAL A 172 -3.35 -3.86 -1.43
CA VAL A 172 -4.78 -3.98 -1.19
C VAL A 172 -5.13 -3.47 0.20
N ARG A 173 -5.90 -2.40 0.26
CA ARG A 173 -6.37 -1.79 1.53
C ARG A 173 -7.58 -2.52 2.10
N ARG A 174 -8.49 -2.94 1.23
CA ARG A 174 -9.73 -3.60 1.63
C ARG A 174 -10.16 -4.63 0.60
N CYS A 175 -10.56 -5.80 1.10
CA CYS A 175 -11.19 -6.83 0.29
C CYS A 175 -12.39 -7.38 1.06
N THR A 176 -13.60 -7.19 0.54
CA THR A 176 -14.83 -7.76 1.06
C THR A 176 -15.35 -8.84 0.14
N LYS A 177 -16.00 -9.84 0.70
CA LYS A 177 -16.68 -10.88 -0.06
C LYS A 177 -18.14 -10.96 0.34
N LEU A 178 -18.99 -11.26 -0.64
CA LEU A 178 -20.39 -11.61 -0.46
C LEU A 178 -20.68 -12.82 -1.32
N VAL A 179 -21.44 -13.79 -0.78
CA VAL A 179 -21.88 -14.96 -1.55
C VAL A 179 -23.39 -14.95 -1.55
N GLU A 180 -23.98 -14.97 -2.73
CA GLU A 180 -25.42 -14.96 -2.95
C GLU A 180 -25.86 -16.19 -3.74
N PRO A 181 -27.10 -16.68 -3.55
CA PRO A 181 -27.61 -17.74 -4.39
C PRO A 181 -27.82 -17.24 -5.83
N CYS A 182 -27.40 -18.06 -6.79
CA CYS A 182 -27.51 -17.77 -8.21
C CYS A 182 -28.39 -18.82 -8.90
N ARG A 183 -29.18 -18.39 -9.88
CA ARG A 183 -30.06 -19.25 -10.66
C ARG A 183 -29.51 -19.50 -12.05
N VAL A 184 -29.39 -20.76 -12.43
CA VAL A 184 -29.04 -21.16 -13.79
C VAL A 184 -30.15 -22.09 -14.35
N GLY A 185 -30.92 -21.55 -15.28
CA GLY A 185 -32.08 -22.28 -15.81
C GLY A 185 -33.13 -22.55 -14.73
N GLN A 186 -33.37 -23.83 -14.45
CA GLN A 186 -34.31 -24.26 -13.40
C GLN A 186 -33.63 -24.55 -12.05
N ARG A 187 -32.28 -24.55 -11.99
CA ARG A 187 -31.51 -24.80 -10.78
C ARG A 187 -31.23 -23.51 -10.04
N THR A 188 -31.44 -23.51 -8.73
CA THR A 188 -31.24 -22.34 -7.84
C THR A 188 -30.19 -22.60 -6.78
N ASP A 189 -29.38 -23.67 -6.97
CA ASP A 189 -28.40 -24.17 -6.01
C ASP A 189 -26.95 -23.81 -6.40
N TYR A 190 -26.76 -22.78 -7.21
CA TYR A 190 -25.48 -22.21 -7.54
C TYR A 190 -25.17 -20.99 -6.65
N ASP A 191 -23.87 -20.70 -6.49
CA ASP A 191 -23.39 -19.51 -5.81
C ASP A 191 -22.95 -18.44 -6.83
N SER A 192 -23.18 -17.18 -6.48
CA SER A 192 -22.55 -15.99 -7.07
C SER A 192 -21.62 -15.40 -6.04
N LEU A 193 -20.33 -15.34 -6.32
CA LEU A 193 -19.34 -14.70 -5.47
C LEU A 193 -19.11 -13.28 -5.93
N VAL A 194 -19.33 -12.33 -5.04
CA VAL A 194 -19.01 -10.90 -5.24
C VAL A 194 -17.79 -10.56 -4.38
N LEU A 195 -16.73 -10.05 -5.01
CA LEU A 195 -15.54 -9.52 -4.34
C LEU A 195 -15.46 -8.02 -4.61
N GLU A 196 -15.34 -7.22 -3.56
CA GLU A 196 -15.01 -5.81 -3.66
C GLU A 196 -13.58 -5.61 -3.22
N VAL A 197 -12.76 -5.04 -4.09
CA VAL A 197 -11.33 -4.85 -3.88
C VAL A 197 -11.00 -3.37 -3.99
N GLU A 198 -10.38 -2.84 -2.94
CA GLU A 198 -9.87 -1.47 -2.88
C GLU A 198 -8.36 -1.51 -2.69
N THR A 199 -7.63 -0.83 -3.58
CA THR A 199 -6.17 -0.73 -3.55
C THR A 199 -5.72 0.63 -3.06
N ASN A 200 -4.43 0.77 -2.82
CA ASN A 200 -3.79 2.06 -2.48
C ASN A 200 -3.46 2.92 -3.71
N GLY A 201 -3.74 2.43 -4.93
CA GLY A 201 -3.42 3.11 -6.18
C GLY A 201 -2.10 2.69 -6.83
N ALA A 202 -1.23 1.95 -6.13
CA ALA A 202 0.01 1.43 -6.74
C ALA A 202 -0.25 0.40 -7.84
N ILE A 203 -1.34 -0.37 -7.69
CA ILE A 203 -1.85 -1.30 -8.70
C ILE A 203 -3.36 -1.15 -8.83
N SER A 204 -3.90 -1.48 -9.99
CA SER A 204 -5.35 -1.54 -10.16
C SER A 204 -5.93 -2.80 -9.49
N PRO A 205 -7.23 -2.79 -9.10
CA PRO A 205 -7.88 -3.98 -8.54
C PRO A 205 -7.83 -5.21 -9.47
N SER A 206 -7.85 -4.99 -10.78
CA SER A 206 -7.75 -6.08 -11.77
C SER A 206 -6.34 -6.67 -11.81
N GLU A 207 -5.30 -5.85 -11.73
CA GLU A 207 -3.91 -6.32 -11.62
C GLU A 207 -3.70 -7.12 -10.33
N ALA A 208 -4.29 -6.68 -9.21
CA ALA A 208 -4.21 -7.38 -7.93
C ALA A 208 -4.78 -8.82 -7.99
N LEU A 209 -5.78 -9.08 -8.83
CA LEU A 209 -6.37 -10.42 -9.01
C LEU A 209 -5.59 -11.31 -9.99
N VAL A 210 -4.73 -10.74 -10.84
CA VAL A 210 -3.94 -11.47 -11.83
C VAL A 210 -2.60 -11.94 -11.27
N GLN A 211 -2.06 -11.21 -10.27
CA GLN A 211 -0.84 -11.60 -9.54
C GLN A 211 -1.08 -12.84 -8.63
#